data_668ff04de870e4c4dc1856f6cb74326b
#
_entry.id   668ff04de870e4c4dc1856f6cb74326b
#
_cell.length_a   1.000
_cell.length_b   1.000
_cell.length_c   1.000
_cell.angle_alpha   90.00
_cell.angle_beta   90.00
_cell.angle_gamma   90.00
#
_symmetry.space_group_name_H-M   'P 1'
#
loop_
_entity.id
_entity.type
_entity.pdbx_description
1 polymer ?
#
loop_
_entity_poly.entity_id
_entity_poly.type
_entity_poly.pdbx_seq_one_letter_code
_entity_poly.pdbx_strand_id
1 'polypeptide(L)'
;MSLQRQAMASPLPGLDAGRSFDQQMSMVVRGGEFPFVAGLTAVDPNTGERIRGTTMSETHQILANLRLLLEAAGSSLDRVVKVNVLLQSMLEAPDMNEVFARFFPEPPPARTVCGTCLPEGARVMIECTALA
;
A
#
# COMPACT_ATOMS: atom_id res chain seq x y z
N MET A 1 10.59 -17.78 -18.62
CA MET A 1 10.33 -16.89 -17.47
C MET A 1 11.14 -15.61 -17.60
N SER A 2 10.49 -14.48 -17.53
CA SER A 2 11.20 -13.20 -17.61
C SER A 2 11.73 -12.81 -16.23
N LEU A 3 13.02 -12.42 -16.16
CA LEU A 3 13.64 -11.88 -14.95
C LEU A 3 13.65 -10.35 -14.97
N GLN A 4 13.04 -9.75 -15.97
CA GLN A 4 12.97 -8.29 -16.07
C GLN A 4 11.96 -7.72 -15.09
N ARG A 5 12.25 -6.52 -14.65
CA ARG A 5 11.28 -5.74 -13.87
C ARG A 5 10.46 -4.87 -14.82
N GLN A 6 9.23 -4.62 -14.46
CA GLN A 6 8.33 -3.80 -15.26
C GLN A 6 7.49 -2.91 -14.35
N ALA A 7 7.53 -1.60 -14.60
CA ALA A 7 6.64 -0.68 -13.92
C ALA A 7 5.22 -0.90 -14.44
N MET A 8 4.26 -0.99 -13.51
CA MET A 8 2.86 -1.21 -13.83
C MET A 8 2.12 0.13 -13.86
N ALA A 9 1.19 0.26 -14.80
CA ALA A 9 0.35 1.44 -14.86
C ALA A 9 -0.63 1.46 -13.68
N SER A 10 -0.83 2.63 -13.08
CA SER A 10 -1.82 2.78 -12.03
C SER A 10 -3.22 2.82 -12.63
N PRO A 11 -4.22 2.23 -11.95
CA PRO A 11 -5.58 2.16 -12.47
C PRO A 11 -6.32 3.50 -12.43
N LEU A 12 -5.89 4.40 -11.53
CA LEU A 12 -6.51 5.71 -11.34
C LEU A 12 -5.43 6.77 -11.21
N PRO A 13 -5.68 8.01 -11.68
CA PRO A 13 -4.65 9.04 -11.71
C PRO A 13 -4.10 9.41 -10.33
N GLY A 14 -4.92 9.35 -9.28
CA GLY A 14 -4.48 9.67 -7.94
C GLY A 14 -3.52 8.64 -7.34
N LEU A 15 -3.45 7.44 -7.93
CA LEU A 15 -2.57 6.38 -7.46
C LEU A 15 -1.22 6.37 -8.20
N ASP A 16 -0.94 7.39 -8.99
CA ASP A 16 0.34 7.55 -9.69
C ASP A 16 1.12 8.76 -9.15
N ALA A 17 0.84 9.13 -7.91
CA ALA A 17 1.37 10.37 -7.31
C ALA A 17 2.90 10.41 -7.23
N GLY A 18 3.54 9.26 -7.13
CA GLY A 18 5.00 9.18 -7.09
C GLY A 18 5.69 9.74 -8.32
N ARG A 19 4.98 9.79 -9.45
CA ARG A 19 5.52 10.33 -10.70
C ARG A 19 5.20 11.81 -10.86
N SER A 20 4.20 12.30 -10.13
CA SER A 20 3.70 13.68 -10.25
C SER A 20 4.58 14.70 -9.55
N PHE A 21 5.41 14.27 -8.60
CA PHE A 21 6.22 15.15 -7.76
C PHE A 21 7.70 15.01 -8.02
N ASP A 22 8.07 14.67 -9.23
CA ASP A 22 9.48 14.49 -9.59
C ASP A 22 10.18 13.45 -8.70
N GLN A 23 9.41 12.61 -8.05
CA GLN A 23 9.93 11.49 -7.29
C GLN A 23 10.18 10.33 -8.23
N GLN A 24 11.41 9.88 -8.29
CA GLN A 24 11.79 8.81 -9.22
C GLN A 24 11.40 7.45 -8.67
N MET A 25 10.08 7.22 -8.58
CA MET A 25 9.55 5.95 -8.11
C MET A 25 8.32 5.53 -8.89
N SER A 26 8.12 4.24 -8.98
CA SER A 26 6.88 3.65 -9.49
C SER A 26 6.04 3.20 -8.30
N MET A 27 4.72 3.26 -8.43
CA MET A 27 3.84 2.76 -7.38
C MET A 27 3.84 1.24 -7.31
N VAL A 28 3.89 0.57 -8.45
CA VAL A 28 3.95 -0.89 -8.53
C VAL A 28 5.00 -1.28 -9.56
N VAL A 29 5.89 -2.18 -9.17
CA VAL A 29 6.86 -2.78 -10.08
C VAL A 29 6.69 -4.30 -10.03
N ARG A 30 6.55 -4.91 -11.19
CA ARG A 30 6.54 -6.36 -11.29
C ARG A 30 7.96 -6.85 -11.49
N GLY A 31 8.41 -7.75 -10.61
CA GLY A 31 9.67 -8.46 -10.74
C GLY A 31 9.38 -9.95 -10.82
N GLY A 32 9.58 -10.57 -12.01
CA GLY A 32 9.19 -11.94 -12.22
C GLY A 32 7.68 -12.12 -12.00
N GLU A 33 7.31 -12.94 -11.04
CA GLU A 33 5.91 -13.21 -10.71
C GLU A 33 5.42 -12.42 -9.48
N PHE A 34 6.18 -11.41 -9.06
CA PHE A 34 5.87 -10.67 -7.84
C PHE A 34 5.65 -9.21 -8.15
N PRO A 35 4.43 -8.68 -7.99
CA PRO A 35 4.24 -7.24 -7.88
C PRO A 35 4.73 -6.74 -6.52
N PHE A 36 5.53 -5.67 -6.57
CA PHE A 36 6.04 -4.95 -5.41
C PHE A 36 5.34 -3.60 -5.36
N VAL A 37 4.64 -3.33 -4.28
CA VAL A 37 3.90 -2.08 -4.14
C VAL A 37 4.65 -1.15 -3.21
N ALA A 38 4.86 0.09 -3.65
CA ALA A 38 5.53 1.12 -2.87
C ALA A 38 4.73 1.48 -1.63
N GLY A 39 5.36 2.17 -0.69
CA GLY A 39 4.69 2.64 0.52
C GLY A 39 3.54 3.57 0.20
N LEU A 40 2.33 3.19 0.58
CA LEU A 40 1.11 3.95 0.34
C LEU A 40 0.72 4.70 1.60
N THR A 41 0.41 5.98 1.45
CA THR A 41 -0.29 6.76 2.45
C THR A 41 -1.72 6.99 1.98
N ALA A 42 -2.60 7.47 2.88
CA ALA A 42 -4.00 7.65 2.52
C ALA A 42 -4.17 8.82 1.55
N VAL A 43 -4.63 8.51 0.34
CA VAL A 43 -4.90 9.51 -0.69
C VAL A 43 -6.23 9.20 -1.38
N ASP A 44 -6.84 10.23 -1.94
CA ASP A 44 -7.97 10.06 -2.84
C ASP A 44 -7.45 9.39 -4.12
N PRO A 45 -8.01 8.23 -4.51
CA PRO A 45 -7.48 7.50 -5.67
C PRO A 45 -7.70 8.20 -7.00
N ASN A 46 -8.61 9.17 -7.07
CA ASN A 46 -8.88 9.92 -8.30
C ASN A 46 -7.98 11.15 -8.44
N THR A 47 -7.70 11.84 -7.34
CA THR A 47 -6.99 13.12 -7.37
C THR A 47 -5.56 13.05 -6.84
N GLY A 48 -5.26 12.05 -5.99
CA GLY A 48 -3.98 11.95 -5.29
C GLY A 48 -3.87 12.87 -4.09
N GLU A 49 -4.94 13.62 -3.77
CA GLU A 49 -4.93 14.48 -2.60
C GLU A 49 -4.85 13.64 -1.32
N ARG A 50 -4.04 14.11 -0.40
CA ARG A 50 -3.87 13.42 0.88
C ARG A 50 -5.15 13.50 1.70
N ILE A 51 -5.57 12.35 2.22
CA ILE A 51 -6.71 12.25 3.13
C ILE A 51 -6.15 12.14 4.54
N ARG A 52 -6.45 13.13 5.37
CA ARG A 52 -6.07 13.13 6.78
C ARG A 52 -7.26 12.68 7.61
N GLY A 53 -7.00 11.81 8.56
CA GLY A 53 -8.06 11.31 9.40
C GLY A 53 -7.49 10.62 10.63
N THR A 54 -8.21 9.62 11.10
CA THR A 54 -7.76 8.76 12.19
C THR A 54 -6.89 7.64 11.63
N THR A 55 -6.18 6.94 12.50
CA THR A 55 -5.43 5.76 12.09
C THR A 55 -6.33 4.74 11.42
N MET A 56 -7.54 4.54 11.93
CA MET A 56 -8.49 3.60 11.34
C MET A 56 -8.90 4.04 9.92
N SER A 57 -9.28 5.31 9.74
CA SER A 57 -9.72 5.79 8.43
C SER A 57 -8.59 5.82 7.41
N GLU A 58 -7.39 6.18 7.81
CA GLU A 58 -6.24 6.16 6.90
C GLU A 58 -5.88 4.73 6.51
N THR A 59 -5.90 3.79 7.46
CA THR A 59 -5.63 2.38 7.17
C THR A 59 -6.65 1.84 6.17
N HIS A 60 -7.93 2.14 6.37
CA HIS A 60 -8.97 1.72 5.45
C HIS A 60 -8.74 2.25 4.04
N GLN A 61 -8.44 3.53 3.91
CA GLN A 61 -8.21 4.14 2.59
C GLN A 61 -6.99 3.54 1.90
N ILE A 62 -5.90 3.34 2.65
CA ILE A 62 -4.69 2.73 2.11
C ILE A 62 -4.98 1.32 1.58
N LEU A 63 -5.67 0.50 2.36
CA LEU A 63 -5.94 -0.88 1.95
C LEU A 63 -6.95 -0.96 0.81
N ALA A 64 -7.90 -0.04 0.74
CA ALA A 64 -8.79 0.06 -0.41
C ALA A 64 -8.01 0.42 -1.69
N ASN A 65 -7.08 1.36 -1.59
CA ASN A 65 -6.22 1.75 -2.71
C ASN A 65 -5.27 0.60 -3.09
N LEU A 66 -4.73 -0.09 -2.11
CA LEU A 66 -3.87 -1.26 -2.35
C LEU A 66 -4.62 -2.34 -3.13
N ARG A 67 -5.86 -2.58 -2.79
CA ARG A 67 -6.70 -3.55 -3.53
C ARG A 67 -6.79 -3.17 -5.00
N LEU A 68 -7.04 -1.89 -5.30
CA LEU A 68 -7.14 -1.42 -6.68
C LEU A 68 -5.82 -1.61 -7.44
N LEU A 69 -4.70 -1.28 -6.80
CA LEU A 69 -3.38 -1.44 -7.42
C LEU A 69 -3.05 -2.90 -7.70
N LEU A 70 -3.32 -3.78 -6.74
CA LEU A 70 -3.05 -5.20 -6.90
C LEU A 70 -3.93 -5.81 -7.99
N GLU A 71 -5.20 -5.49 -8.04
CA GLU A 71 -6.11 -6.00 -9.07
C GLU A 71 -5.70 -5.53 -10.46
N ALA A 72 -5.27 -4.28 -10.59
CA ALA A 72 -4.77 -3.77 -11.85
C ALA A 72 -3.46 -4.46 -12.27
N ALA A 73 -2.69 -4.95 -11.32
CA ALA A 73 -1.44 -5.67 -11.58
C ALA A 73 -1.65 -7.19 -11.76
N GLY A 74 -2.90 -7.64 -11.80
CA GLY A 74 -3.22 -9.06 -11.97
C GLY A 74 -3.12 -9.88 -10.69
N SER A 75 -3.13 -9.23 -9.53
CA SER A 75 -3.04 -9.88 -8.23
C SER A 75 -4.29 -9.59 -7.40
N SER A 76 -4.19 -9.78 -6.08
CA SER A 76 -5.30 -9.52 -5.16
C SER A 76 -4.79 -9.50 -3.73
N LEU A 77 -5.63 -9.05 -2.79
CA LEU A 77 -5.24 -8.99 -1.38
C LEU A 77 -4.94 -10.37 -0.80
N ASP A 78 -5.65 -11.40 -1.23
CA ASP A 78 -5.42 -12.78 -0.75
C ASP A 78 -4.13 -13.41 -1.31
N ARG A 79 -3.47 -12.73 -2.23
CA ARG A 79 -2.18 -13.15 -2.79
C ARG A 79 -1.00 -12.39 -2.22
N VAL A 80 -1.24 -11.49 -1.29
CA VAL A 80 -0.16 -10.76 -0.62
C VAL A 80 0.61 -11.72 0.27
N VAL A 81 1.93 -11.71 0.13
CA VAL A 81 2.82 -12.61 0.89
C VAL A 81 3.55 -11.89 2.01
N LYS A 82 3.83 -10.60 1.86
CA LYS A 82 4.55 -9.80 2.85
C LYS A 82 4.01 -8.38 2.88
N VAL A 83 3.76 -7.89 4.09
CA VAL A 83 3.34 -6.50 4.32
C VAL A 83 4.26 -5.85 5.35
N ASN A 84 4.68 -4.63 5.07
CA ASN A 84 5.31 -3.77 6.06
C ASN A 84 4.37 -2.61 6.36
N VAL A 85 4.06 -2.43 7.64
CA VAL A 85 3.22 -1.34 8.11
C VAL A 85 4.09 -0.39 8.92
N LEU A 86 4.09 0.88 8.54
CA LEU A 86 4.81 1.93 9.25
C LEU A 86 3.77 2.83 9.91
N LEU A 87 3.95 3.09 11.20
CA LEU A 87 3.04 3.92 11.98
C LEU A 87 3.78 5.12 12.53
N GLN A 88 3.12 6.26 12.56
CA GLN A 88 3.66 7.44 13.22
C GLN A 88 3.87 7.19 14.71
N SER A 89 2.98 6.40 15.31
CA SER A 89 3.05 6.00 16.72
C SER A 89 2.60 4.57 16.89
N MET A 90 3.39 3.77 17.60
CA MET A 90 3.00 2.37 17.91
C MET A 90 1.81 2.28 18.85
N LEU A 91 1.44 3.38 19.51
CA LEU A 91 0.20 3.42 20.30
C LEU A 91 -1.04 3.23 19.43
N GLU A 92 -0.92 3.50 18.13
CA GLU A 92 -2.02 3.35 17.17
C GLU A 92 -2.09 1.94 16.56
N ALA A 93 -1.21 1.03 16.94
CA ALA A 93 -1.21 -0.32 16.36
C ALA A 93 -2.55 -1.07 16.56
N PRO A 94 -3.22 -0.99 17.71
CA PRO A 94 -4.52 -1.66 17.85
C PRO A 94 -5.56 -1.19 16.84
N ASP A 95 -5.64 0.11 16.57
CA ASP A 95 -6.60 0.66 15.60
C ASP A 95 -6.26 0.21 14.18
N MET A 96 -4.99 0.24 13.83
CA MET A 96 -4.53 -0.27 12.53
C MET A 96 -4.86 -1.76 12.39
N ASN A 97 -4.58 -2.55 13.41
CA ASN A 97 -4.82 -3.99 13.40
C ASN A 97 -6.29 -4.33 13.17
N GLU A 98 -7.20 -3.58 13.76
CA GLU A 98 -8.62 -3.82 13.61
C GLU A 98 -9.07 -3.69 12.16
N VAL A 99 -8.61 -2.65 11.46
CA VAL A 99 -8.93 -2.44 10.05
C VAL A 99 -8.19 -3.43 9.16
N PHE A 100 -6.91 -3.69 9.47
CA PHE A 100 -6.09 -4.62 8.70
C PHE A 100 -6.75 -6.00 8.61
N ALA A 101 -7.30 -6.49 9.72
CA ALA A 101 -7.94 -7.80 9.77
C ALA A 101 -9.18 -7.89 8.87
N ARG A 102 -9.83 -6.78 8.57
CA ARG A 102 -11.01 -6.77 7.70
C ARG A 102 -10.66 -6.97 6.22
N PHE A 103 -9.41 -6.67 5.83
CA PHE A 103 -9.00 -6.70 4.43
C PHE A 103 -8.27 -7.97 4.04
N PHE A 104 -7.61 -8.64 4.98
CA PHE A 104 -6.79 -9.81 4.68
C PHE A 104 -7.45 -11.08 5.20
N PRO A 105 -7.73 -12.05 4.31
CA PRO A 105 -8.31 -13.33 4.73
C PRO A 105 -7.29 -14.22 5.44
N GLU A 106 -7.78 -15.23 6.12
CA GLU A 106 -6.93 -16.24 6.72
C GLU A 106 -6.39 -17.21 5.65
N PRO A 107 -5.11 -17.58 5.67
CA PRO A 107 -4.10 -17.07 6.62
C PRO A 107 -3.63 -15.68 6.23
N PRO A 108 -3.32 -14.81 7.22
CA PRO A 108 -2.82 -13.48 6.91
C PRO A 108 -1.41 -13.54 6.32
N PRO A 109 -0.96 -12.48 5.63
CA PRO A 109 0.40 -12.41 5.11
C PRO A 109 1.41 -12.26 6.25
N ALA A 110 2.68 -12.58 5.96
CA ALA A 110 3.77 -12.22 6.85
C ALA A 110 3.79 -10.70 6.99
N ARG A 111 4.04 -10.19 8.21
CA ARG A 111 3.92 -8.77 8.47
C ARG A 111 4.97 -8.27 9.46
N THR A 112 5.48 -7.07 9.19
CA THR A 112 6.29 -6.30 10.13
C THR A 112 5.60 -4.96 10.37
N VAL A 113 5.56 -4.52 11.62
CA VAL A 113 5.01 -3.22 12.01
C VAL A 113 6.06 -2.48 12.81
N CYS A 114 6.32 -1.23 12.47
CA CYS A 114 7.23 -0.39 13.26
C CYS A 114 6.76 1.06 13.27
N GLY A 115 7.21 1.79 14.29
CA GLY A 115 6.95 3.22 14.42
C GLY A 115 8.09 4.01 13.82
N THR A 116 7.76 5.09 13.10
CA THR A 116 8.74 5.98 12.49
C THR A 116 8.10 7.31 12.12
N CYS A 117 8.93 8.26 11.72
CA CYS A 117 8.42 9.50 11.13
C CYS A 117 7.90 9.23 9.73
N LEU A 118 6.72 9.72 9.43
CA LEU A 118 6.10 9.57 8.12
C LEU A 118 5.95 10.93 7.43
N PRO A 119 5.96 10.94 6.07
CA PRO A 119 5.87 12.20 5.33
C PRO A 119 4.53 12.90 5.53
N GLU A 120 4.58 14.21 5.57
CA GLU A 120 3.41 15.10 5.50
C GLU A 120 2.32 14.82 6.53
N GLY A 121 2.70 14.34 7.71
CA GLY A 121 1.76 14.08 8.79
C GLY A 121 0.90 12.83 8.60
N ALA A 122 1.30 11.92 7.72
CA ALA A 122 0.62 10.65 7.59
C ALA A 122 0.73 9.85 8.89
N ARG A 123 -0.34 9.17 9.25
CA ARG A 123 -0.37 8.30 10.44
C ARG A 123 0.06 6.88 10.12
N VAL A 124 -0.16 6.45 8.88
CA VAL A 124 0.07 5.07 8.45
C VAL A 124 0.67 5.08 7.05
N MET A 125 1.60 4.17 6.82
CA MET A 125 2.11 3.85 5.48
C MET A 125 2.19 2.33 5.37
N ILE A 126 1.77 1.78 4.23
CA ILE A 126 1.77 0.33 4.02
C ILE A 126 2.38 0.03 2.65
N GLU A 127 3.31 -0.93 2.64
CA GLU A 127 3.87 -1.47 1.40
C GLU A 127 3.73 -2.99 1.40
N CYS A 128 3.73 -3.60 0.25
CA CYS A 128 3.59 -5.06 0.20
C CYS A 128 4.26 -5.68 -1.02
N THR A 129 4.44 -6.99 -0.93
CA THR A 129 4.81 -7.88 -2.03
C THR A 129 3.72 -8.94 -2.15
N ALA A 130 3.28 -9.20 -3.38
CA ALA A 130 2.23 -10.17 -3.64
C ALA A 130 2.67 -11.17 -4.71
N LEU A 131 1.85 -12.17 -4.93
CA LEU A 131 1.97 -13.08 -6.08
C LEU A 131 1.10 -12.53 -7.21
N ALA A 132 1.60 -12.66 -8.41
CA ALA A 132 0.82 -12.28 -9.58
C ALA A 132 -0.33 -13.28 -9.86
#